data_8e982ab88cf65357e1fdad7720e0e8d0
#
_entry.id   8e982ab88cf65357e1fdad7720e0e8d0
#
_cell.length_a   1.000
_cell.length_b   1.000
_cell.length_c   1.000
_cell.angle_alpha   90.00
_cell.angle_beta   90.00
_cell.angle_gamma   90.00
#
_symmetry.space_group_name_H-M   'P 1'
#
loop_
_entity.id
_entity.type
_entity.pdbx_description
1 polymer ?
#
loop_
_entity_poly.entity_id
_entity_poly.type
_entity_poly.pdbx_seq_one_letter_code
_entity_poly.pdbx_strand_id
1 'polypeptide(L)'
;LKILYVENHKAFISAVKREFLSDYDVEVAPDIKSAKAMFNDTYHLVLCDYDLDDGKGTEVVSYIREISATIPIIAASSHEKGNSLLVQAGANIICGKMDFRSLPNCIDRIINEI
;
A
#
# COMPACT_ATOMS: atom_id res chain seq x y z
N LEU A 1 -3.79 -13.04 -6.60
CA LEU A 1 -3.01 -11.81 -6.49
C LEU A 1 -2.60 -11.55 -5.05
N LYS A 2 -1.31 -11.38 -4.80
CA LYS A 2 -0.77 -11.21 -3.45
C LYS A 2 -0.43 -9.75 -3.18
N ILE A 3 -0.99 -9.20 -2.10
CA ILE A 3 -0.87 -7.79 -1.74
C ILE A 3 -0.15 -7.65 -0.41
N LEU A 4 0.84 -6.75 -0.35
CA LEU A 4 1.42 -6.28 0.91
C LEU A 4 0.70 -5.00 1.31
N TYR A 5 0.04 -5.02 2.47
CA TYR A 5 -0.69 -3.87 2.99
C TYR A 5 0.05 -3.30 4.21
N VAL A 6 0.65 -2.13 4.04
CA VAL A 6 1.43 -1.45 5.08
C VAL A 6 0.52 -0.47 5.79
N GLU A 7 0.05 -0.87 6.98
CA GLU A 7 -0.96 -0.15 7.74
C GLU A 7 -0.94 -0.61 9.19
N ASN A 8 -1.10 0.31 10.15
CA ASN A 8 -1.05 -0.02 11.57
C ASN A 8 -2.42 -0.06 12.28
N HIS A 9 -3.48 0.43 11.66
CA HIS A 9 -4.80 0.53 12.30
C HIS A 9 -5.59 -0.77 12.12
N LYS A 10 -5.56 -1.64 13.13
CA LYS A 10 -6.11 -3.01 13.05
C LYS A 10 -7.58 -3.09 12.66
N ALA A 11 -8.43 -2.26 13.26
CA ALA A 11 -9.87 -2.28 12.97
C ALA A 11 -10.15 -1.89 11.52
N PHE A 12 -9.42 -0.88 11.03
CA PHE A 12 -9.53 -0.43 9.65
C PHE A 12 -9.08 -1.53 8.68
N ILE A 13 -7.95 -2.16 8.98
CA ILE A 13 -7.42 -3.28 8.17
C ILE A 13 -8.45 -4.40 8.04
N SER A 14 -9.07 -4.80 9.14
CA SER A 14 -10.07 -5.88 9.15
C SER A 14 -11.26 -5.52 8.26
N ALA A 15 -11.76 -4.29 8.35
CA ALA A 15 -12.86 -3.82 7.54
C ALA A 15 -12.51 -3.78 6.06
N VAL A 16 -11.33 -3.25 5.72
CA VAL A 16 -10.88 -3.14 4.33
C VAL A 16 -10.67 -4.51 3.71
N LYS A 17 -10.06 -5.44 4.43
CA LYS A 17 -9.87 -6.81 3.93
C LYS A 17 -11.20 -7.48 3.63
N ARG A 18 -12.17 -7.35 4.53
CA ARG A 18 -13.50 -7.97 4.38
C ARG A 18 -14.29 -7.34 3.24
N GLU A 19 -14.32 -6.01 3.16
CA GLU A 19 -15.21 -5.30 2.26
C GLU A 19 -14.65 -5.08 0.85
N PHE A 20 -13.34 -4.92 0.73
CA PHE A 20 -12.74 -4.51 -0.54
C PHE A 20 -11.66 -5.45 -1.06
N LEU A 21 -11.07 -6.29 -0.22
CA LEU A 21 -9.91 -7.11 -0.59
C LEU A 21 -10.13 -8.60 -0.39
N SER A 22 -11.38 -9.04 -0.26
CA SER A 22 -11.70 -10.45 0.01
C SER A 22 -11.25 -11.42 -1.08
N ASP A 23 -11.07 -10.93 -2.31
CA ASP A 23 -10.65 -11.74 -3.45
C ASP A 23 -9.13 -11.84 -3.60
N TYR A 24 -8.39 -11.21 -2.71
CA TYR A 24 -6.93 -11.15 -2.78
C TYR A 24 -6.28 -11.81 -1.57
N ASP A 25 -5.04 -12.27 -1.76
CA ASP A 25 -4.20 -12.76 -0.66
C ASP A 25 -3.46 -11.55 -0.05
N VAL A 26 -3.92 -11.09 1.11
CA VAL A 26 -3.41 -9.87 1.74
C VAL A 26 -2.58 -10.22 2.96
N GLU A 27 -1.32 -9.77 2.96
CA GLU A 27 -0.45 -9.83 4.12
C GLU A 27 -0.22 -8.42 4.64
N VAL A 28 -0.27 -8.26 5.95
CA VAL A 28 -0.22 -6.94 6.60
C VAL A 28 1.13 -6.73 7.27
N ALA A 29 1.75 -5.58 6.98
CA ALA A 29 2.93 -5.11 7.70
C ALA A 29 2.52 -3.87 8.52
N PRO A 30 2.54 -3.95 9.85
CA PRO A 30 2.03 -2.85 10.69
C PRO A 30 2.96 -1.65 10.80
N ASP A 31 4.22 -1.80 10.40
CA ASP A 31 5.23 -0.75 10.55
C ASP A 31 6.30 -0.85 9.46
N ILE A 32 7.22 0.12 9.45
CA ILE A 32 8.31 0.18 8.46
C ILE A 32 9.22 -1.04 8.57
N LYS A 33 9.61 -1.39 9.79
CA LYS A 33 10.51 -2.51 10.03
C LYS A 33 9.92 -3.81 9.49
N SER A 34 8.66 -4.08 9.79
CA SER A 34 7.96 -5.27 9.30
C SER A 34 7.84 -5.27 7.78
N ALA A 35 7.50 -4.13 7.19
CA ALA A 35 7.36 -4.00 5.75
C ALA A 35 8.70 -4.32 5.03
N LYS A 36 9.79 -3.80 5.54
CA LYS A 36 11.13 -4.09 4.98
C LYS A 36 11.49 -5.56 5.10
N ALA A 37 11.16 -6.18 6.24
CA ALA A 37 11.44 -7.60 6.48
C ALA A 37 10.59 -8.51 5.61
N MET A 38 9.34 -8.14 5.34
CA MET A 38 8.38 -8.97 4.60
C MET A 38 8.50 -8.83 3.09
N PHE A 39 8.87 -7.66 2.59
CA PHE A 39 8.84 -7.40 1.16
C PHE A 39 9.79 -8.33 0.38
N ASN A 40 9.24 -8.92 -0.67
CA ASN A 40 10.01 -9.73 -1.62
C ASN A 40 9.31 -9.72 -2.99
N ASP A 41 9.82 -10.46 -3.94
CA ASP A 41 9.32 -10.47 -5.32
C ASP A 41 8.05 -11.32 -5.52
N THR A 42 7.50 -11.91 -4.48
CA THR A 42 6.24 -12.66 -4.58
C THR A 42 5.01 -11.76 -4.55
N TYR A 43 5.14 -10.51 -4.10
CA TYR A 43 4.03 -9.56 -4.08
C TYR A 43 3.76 -8.99 -5.47
N HIS A 44 2.47 -8.78 -5.75
CA HIS A 44 2.02 -8.19 -7.02
C HIS A 44 1.66 -6.72 -6.88
N LEU A 45 1.40 -6.28 -5.65
CA LEU A 45 0.92 -4.93 -5.37
C LEU A 45 1.25 -4.57 -3.93
N VAL A 46 1.52 -3.29 -3.67
CA VAL A 46 1.70 -2.75 -2.32
C VAL A 46 0.69 -1.63 -2.08
N LEU A 47 -0.03 -1.71 -0.97
CA LEU A 47 -0.81 -0.60 -0.43
C LEU A 47 -0.03 -0.02 0.73
N CYS A 48 0.23 1.28 0.74
CA CYS A 48 1.09 1.88 1.77
C CYS A 48 0.48 3.13 2.38
N ASP A 49 0.31 3.11 3.71
CA ASP A 49 -0.08 4.28 4.49
C ASP A 49 1.12 5.20 4.70
N TYR A 50 0.85 6.46 5.05
CA TYR A 50 1.87 7.45 5.31
C TYR A 50 2.33 7.45 6.78
N ASP A 51 1.39 7.50 7.74
CA ASP A 51 1.71 7.55 9.16
C ASP A 51 1.76 6.14 9.76
N LEU A 52 2.96 5.71 10.10
CA LEU A 52 3.21 4.42 10.73
C LEU A 52 3.82 4.65 12.13
N ASP A 53 3.80 3.63 12.98
CA ASP A 53 4.24 3.77 14.36
C ASP A 53 5.72 4.13 14.49
N ASP A 54 6.54 3.68 13.55
CA ASP A 54 8.01 3.88 13.57
C ASP A 54 8.50 4.87 12.52
N GLY A 55 7.60 5.65 11.91
CA GLY A 55 8.00 6.69 10.96
C GLY A 55 6.99 6.89 9.84
N LYS A 56 7.49 7.36 8.70
CA LYS A 56 6.65 7.68 7.54
C LYS A 56 6.74 6.63 6.45
N GLY A 57 5.61 6.33 5.82
CA GLY A 57 5.52 5.31 4.78
C GLY A 57 6.38 5.59 3.54
N THR A 58 6.79 6.84 3.33
CA THR A 58 7.73 7.19 2.25
C THR A 58 9.02 6.38 2.35
N GLU A 59 9.46 6.04 3.55
CA GLU A 59 10.65 5.21 3.72
C GLU A 59 10.44 3.80 3.19
N VAL A 60 9.23 3.25 3.36
CA VAL A 60 8.88 1.93 2.80
C VAL A 60 8.88 1.99 1.27
N VAL A 61 8.24 3.01 0.70
CA VAL A 61 8.17 3.16 -0.76
C VAL A 61 9.57 3.30 -1.35
N SER A 62 10.42 4.13 -0.76
CA SER A 62 11.80 4.32 -1.23
C SER A 62 12.59 3.01 -1.16
N TYR A 63 12.45 2.26 -0.08
CA TYR A 63 13.10 0.97 0.09
C TYR A 63 12.65 -0.02 -1.00
N ILE A 64 11.35 -0.11 -1.25
CA ILE A 64 10.81 -0.99 -2.29
C ILE A 64 11.35 -0.60 -3.66
N ARG A 65 11.43 0.68 -3.96
CA ARG A 65 11.93 1.16 -5.25
C ARG A 65 13.42 0.88 -5.47
N GLU A 66 14.20 0.73 -4.43
CA GLU A 66 15.59 0.26 -4.55
C GLU A 66 15.66 -1.20 -5.01
N ILE A 67 14.62 -2.00 -4.70
CA ILE A 67 14.58 -3.42 -5.02
C ILE A 67 13.81 -3.66 -6.32
N SER A 68 12.70 -2.97 -6.52
CA SER A 68 11.82 -3.15 -7.67
C SER A 68 11.36 -1.80 -8.22
N ALA A 69 11.74 -1.50 -9.45
CA ALA A 69 11.30 -0.28 -10.13
C ALA A 69 9.85 -0.39 -10.63
N THR A 70 9.29 -1.59 -10.72
CA THR A 70 8.06 -1.83 -11.48
C THR A 70 6.86 -2.29 -10.67
N ILE A 71 7.04 -2.77 -9.43
CA ILE A 71 5.88 -3.22 -8.66
C ILE A 71 4.89 -2.07 -8.45
N PRO A 72 3.58 -2.29 -8.69
CA PRO A 72 2.59 -1.26 -8.42
C PRO A 72 2.52 -0.92 -6.94
N ILE A 73 2.50 0.36 -6.61
CA ILE A 73 2.34 0.85 -5.24
C ILE A 73 1.21 1.87 -5.23
N ILE A 74 0.23 1.66 -4.35
CA ILE A 74 -0.88 2.60 -4.14
C ILE A 74 -0.66 3.32 -2.81
N ALA A 75 -0.64 4.65 -2.86
CA ALA A 75 -0.64 5.50 -1.66
C ALA A 75 -2.05 5.47 -1.05
N ALA A 76 -2.17 5.02 0.19
CA ALA A 76 -3.44 4.65 0.80
C ALA A 76 -3.61 5.27 2.19
N SER A 77 -3.34 6.59 2.32
CA SER A 77 -3.44 7.31 3.58
C SER A 77 -4.68 8.20 3.63
N SER A 78 -5.13 8.53 4.85
CA SER A 78 -6.12 9.59 5.06
C SER A 78 -5.50 10.99 5.00
N HIS A 79 -4.17 11.06 4.98
CA HIS A 79 -3.41 12.31 4.98
C HIS A 79 -3.11 12.73 3.53
N GLU A 80 -3.77 13.77 3.05
CA GLU A 80 -3.68 14.19 1.64
C GLU A 80 -2.24 14.53 1.24
N LYS A 81 -1.55 15.34 2.04
CA LYS A 81 -0.15 15.67 1.79
C LYS A 81 0.74 14.44 1.88
N GLY A 82 0.44 13.55 2.80
CA GLY A 82 1.16 12.28 2.94
C GLY A 82 1.06 11.43 1.67
N ASN A 83 -0.11 11.35 1.07
CA ASN A 83 -0.29 10.64 -0.20
C ASN A 83 0.56 11.26 -1.32
N SER A 84 0.63 12.59 -1.39
CA SER A 84 1.48 13.26 -2.38
C SER A 84 2.96 12.94 -2.15
N LEU A 85 3.40 12.90 -0.89
CA LEU A 85 4.77 12.53 -0.56
C LEU A 85 5.07 11.07 -0.90
N LEU A 86 4.11 10.17 -0.71
CA LEU A 86 4.25 8.77 -1.11
C LEU A 86 4.45 8.65 -2.63
N VAL A 87 3.71 9.42 -3.41
CA VAL A 87 3.87 9.45 -4.87
C VAL A 87 5.26 9.98 -5.25
N GLN A 88 5.72 11.05 -4.59
CA GLN A 88 7.07 11.57 -4.83
C GLN A 88 8.16 10.54 -4.52
N ALA A 89 7.93 9.69 -3.51
CA ALA A 89 8.86 8.62 -3.16
C ALA A 89 8.83 7.44 -4.14
N GLY A 90 7.77 7.33 -4.96
CA GLY A 90 7.69 6.29 -5.99
C GLY A 90 6.38 5.53 -6.09
N ALA A 91 5.35 5.89 -5.30
CA ALA A 91 4.03 5.28 -5.47
C ALA A 91 3.41 5.70 -6.81
N ASN A 92 2.64 4.80 -7.42
CA ASN A 92 2.10 5.01 -8.76
C ASN A 92 0.83 5.86 -8.76
N ILE A 93 -0.09 5.58 -7.83
CA ILE A 93 -1.37 6.28 -7.75
C ILE A 93 -1.79 6.47 -6.29
N ILE A 94 -2.81 7.30 -6.09
CA ILE A 94 -3.40 7.55 -4.77
C ILE A 94 -4.80 6.94 -4.75
N CYS A 95 -5.08 6.14 -3.71
CA CYS A 95 -6.43 5.80 -3.31
C CYS A 95 -6.52 6.05 -1.81
N GLY A 96 -6.88 7.26 -1.43
CA GLY A 96 -6.95 7.67 -0.02
C GLY A 96 -8.01 6.90 0.75
N LYS A 97 -7.88 6.85 2.07
CA LYS A 97 -8.82 6.10 2.92
C LYS A 97 -10.27 6.52 2.75
N MET A 98 -10.53 7.79 2.44
CA MET A 98 -11.88 8.29 2.21
C MET A 98 -12.49 7.76 0.90
N ASP A 99 -11.65 7.25 0.00
CA ASP A 99 -12.06 6.78 -1.33
C ASP A 99 -11.92 5.26 -1.49
N PHE A 100 -11.82 4.51 -0.41
CA PHE A 100 -11.57 3.06 -0.48
C PHE A 100 -12.69 2.26 -1.15
N ARG A 101 -13.87 2.84 -1.33
CA ARG A 101 -14.88 2.23 -2.19
C ARG A 101 -14.38 2.01 -3.62
N SER A 102 -13.46 2.87 -4.05
CA SER A 102 -12.84 2.79 -5.38
C SER A 102 -11.63 1.87 -5.42
N LEU A 103 -11.20 1.33 -4.27
CA LEU A 103 -9.97 0.54 -4.18
C LEU A 103 -9.96 -0.66 -5.15
N PRO A 104 -11.03 -1.47 -5.27
CA PRO A 104 -11.03 -2.56 -6.23
C PRO A 104 -10.82 -2.08 -7.67
N ASN A 105 -11.44 -0.97 -8.06
CA ASN A 105 -11.25 -0.39 -9.39
C ASN A 105 -9.84 0.14 -9.59
N CYS A 106 -9.25 0.75 -8.57
CA CYS A 106 -7.86 1.22 -8.61
C CYS A 106 -6.89 0.05 -8.81
N ILE A 107 -7.14 -1.05 -8.11
CA ILE A 107 -6.31 -2.25 -8.23
C ILE A 107 -6.41 -2.83 -9.63
N ASP A 108 -7.62 -3.02 -10.13
CA ASP A 108 -7.83 -3.56 -11.49
C ASP A 108 -7.13 -2.70 -12.53
N ARG A 109 -7.26 -1.38 -12.41
CA ARG A 109 -6.68 -0.46 -13.37
C ARG A 109 -5.16 -0.51 -13.36
N ILE A 110 -4.54 -0.45 -12.18
CA ILE A 110 -3.08 -0.42 -12.08
C ILE A 110 -2.45 -1.75 -12.50
N ILE A 111 -3.11 -2.87 -12.21
CA ILE A 111 -2.63 -4.19 -12.61
C ILE A 111 -2.73 -4.36 -14.13
N ASN A 112 -3.80 -3.89 -14.74
CA ASN A 112 -4.04 -4.06 -16.17
C ASN A 112 -3.24 -3.08 -17.04
N GLU A 113 -2.69 -2.03 -16.47
CA GLU A 113 -1.85 -1.04 -17.18
C GLU A 113 -0.37 -1.46 -17.26
N ILE A 114 -0.02 -2.57 -16.66
CA ILE A 114 1.37 -3.04 -16.61
C ILE A 114 1.72 -3.93 -17.80
#